data_cb8235e07aeea6cf379c658f15ac45af
#
_entry.id   cb8235e07aeea6cf379c658f15ac45af
#
_cell.length_a   1.000
_cell.length_b   1.000
_cell.length_c   1.000
_cell.angle_alpha   90.00
_cell.angle_beta   90.00
_cell.angle_gamma   90.00
#
_symmetry.space_group_name_H-M   'P 1'
#
loop_
_entity.id
_entity.type
_entity.pdbx_description
1 polymer ?
#
loop_
_entity_poly.entity_id
_entity_poly.type
_entity_poly.pdbx_seq_one_letter_code
_entity_poly.pdbx_strand_id
1 'polypeptide(L)'
;IGADDTIMALCGYSKDGQNFPLSLVLSYSQVFETRNFRIQCENGFIDCDWNNGKISVVERNKSEIPEIFESNMSRNEMFIAQTKGFIGAIRCKDTSIINIDNSINVLKFIENVKKGMV
;
A
#
# COMPACT_ATOMS: atom_id res chain seq x y z
N ILE A 1 20.02 20.46 -8.14
CA ILE A 1 18.87 20.05 -7.30
C ILE A 1 19.05 18.56 -7.13
N GLY A 2 19.58 18.14 -5.95
CA GLY A 2 19.66 16.73 -5.61
C GLY A 2 18.24 16.25 -5.32
N ALA A 3 17.63 15.51 -6.25
CA ALA A 3 16.42 14.76 -5.99
C ALA A 3 16.85 13.35 -5.57
N ASP A 4 16.24 12.83 -4.52
CA ASP A 4 16.44 11.45 -4.12
C ASP A 4 15.76 10.54 -5.14
N ASP A 5 16.53 9.92 -6.02
CA ASP A 5 16.01 9.05 -7.08
C ASP A 5 15.56 7.70 -6.55
N THR A 6 16.13 7.27 -5.42
CA THR A 6 15.81 5.98 -4.81
C THR A 6 15.89 6.08 -3.30
N ILE A 7 14.87 5.57 -2.63
CA ILE A 7 14.80 5.42 -1.17
C ILE A 7 14.61 3.95 -0.85
N MET A 8 15.44 3.43 0.04
CA MET A 8 15.30 2.11 0.64
C MET A 8 15.20 2.29 2.15
N ALA A 9 14.15 1.77 2.75
CA ALA A 9 13.95 1.83 4.19
C ALA A 9 13.57 0.46 4.75
N LEU A 10 14.16 0.14 5.91
CA LEU A 10 13.77 -1.01 6.72
C LEU A 10 13.27 -0.46 8.05
N CYS A 11 11.99 -0.70 8.34
CA CYS A 11 11.29 -0.11 9.46
C CYS A 11 10.63 -1.17 10.32
N GLY A 12 10.35 -0.83 11.58
CA GLY A 12 9.45 -1.57 12.45
C GLY A 12 8.09 -0.89 12.53
N TYR A 13 7.03 -1.61 12.29
CA TYR A 13 5.66 -1.17 12.56
C TYR A 13 5.16 -1.85 13.81
N SER A 14 4.72 -1.08 14.79
CA SER A 14 4.19 -1.60 16.06
C SER A 14 2.70 -1.35 16.18
N LYS A 15 1.94 -2.40 16.46
CA LYS A 15 0.50 -2.33 16.71
C LYS A 15 0.11 -3.37 17.75
N ASP A 16 -0.66 -2.96 18.76
CA ASP A 16 -1.19 -3.82 19.81
C ASP A 16 -0.10 -4.67 20.53
N GLY A 17 1.10 -4.08 20.70
CA GLY A 17 2.25 -4.76 21.34
C GLY A 17 3.01 -5.74 20.44
N GLN A 18 2.59 -5.88 19.18
CA GLN A 18 3.29 -6.69 18.18
C GLN A 18 4.12 -5.81 17.25
N ASN A 19 5.30 -6.28 16.87
CA ASN A 19 6.19 -5.60 15.96
C ASN A 19 6.23 -6.35 14.62
N PHE A 20 6.03 -5.60 13.54
CA PHE A 20 6.07 -6.12 12.18
C PHE A 20 7.21 -5.44 11.42
N PRO A 21 8.11 -6.19 10.78
CA PRO A 21 9.11 -5.61 9.89
C PRO A 21 8.43 -5.10 8.62
N LEU A 22 8.84 -3.92 8.18
CA LEU A 22 8.42 -3.31 6.93
C LEU A 22 9.65 -2.96 6.11
N SER A 23 9.72 -3.44 4.88
CA SER A 23 10.70 -3.00 3.89
C SER A 23 10.01 -2.16 2.82
N LEU A 24 10.60 -1.01 2.51
CA LEU A 24 10.10 -0.08 1.50
C LEU A 24 11.19 0.21 0.49
N VAL A 25 10.86 0.12 -0.79
CA VAL A 25 11.72 0.54 -1.90
C VAL A 25 10.92 1.46 -2.80
N LEU A 26 11.36 2.69 -2.95
CA LEU A 26 10.81 3.68 -3.87
C LEU A 26 11.92 4.11 -4.81
N SER A 27 11.70 4.00 -6.11
CA SER A 27 12.69 4.40 -7.12
C SER A 27 12.04 5.00 -8.34
N TYR A 28 12.56 6.13 -8.78
CA TYR A 28 12.17 6.78 -10.05
C TYR A 28 13.04 6.32 -11.22
N SER A 29 14.11 5.58 -10.97
CA SER A 29 15.05 5.12 -12.00
C SER A 29 14.65 3.79 -12.65
N GLN A 30 13.51 3.22 -12.32
CA GLN A 30 13.02 1.99 -12.92
C GLN A 30 12.55 2.23 -14.36
N VAL A 31 12.93 1.32 -15.26
CA VAL A 31 12.54 1.37 -16.68
C VAL A 31 11.03 1.20 -16.85
N PHE A 32 10.42 0.36 -16.01
CA PHE A 32 8.98 0.13 -16.00
C PHE A 32 8.42 0.51 -14.64
N GLU A 33 7.26 1.17 -14.65
CA GLU A 33 6.52 1.47 -13.42
C GLU A 33 6.07 0.17 -12.77
N THR A 34 6.47 -0.02 -11.51
CA THR A 34 6.01 -1.13 -10.68
C THR A 34 5.43 -0.60 -9.38
N ARG A 35 4.24 -1.09 -9.02
CA ARG A 35 3.60 -0.82 -7.73
C ARG A 35 3.10 -2.12 -7.18
N ASN A 36 3.89 -2.73 -6.33
CA ASN A 36 3.54 -3.99 -5.71
C ASN A 36 3.85 -3.95 -4.21
N PHE A 37 3.15 -4.78 -3.47
CA PHE A 37 3.48 -5.06 -2.09
C PHE A 37 3.11 -6.50 -1.73
N ARG A 38 3.83 -7.04 -0.75
CA ARG A 38 3.55 -8.34 -0.15
C ARG A 38 3.29 -8.16 1.34
N ILE A 39 2.22 -8.79 1.83
CA ILE A 39 1.94 -8.93 3.26
C ILE A 39 2.18 -10.38 3.63
N GLN A 40 3.20 -10.61 4.45
CA GLN A 40 3.48 -11.92 4.99
C GLN A 40 2.66 -12.14 6.25
N CYS A 41 1.89 -13.23 6.28
CA CYS A 41 1.08 -13.65 7.41
C CYS A 41 1.59 -14.98 7.99
N GLU A 42 1.09 -15.37 9.16
CA GLU A 42 1.43 -16.64 9.80
C GLU A 42 1.08 -17.85 8.91
N ASN A 43 -0.07 -17.81 8.27
CA ASN A 43 -0.62 -18.92 7.48
C ASN A 43 -0.50 -18.73 5.97
N GLY A 44 0.30 -17.77 5.51
CA GLY A 44 0.45 -17.53 4.07
C GLY A 44 0.91 -16.13 3.76
N PHE A 45 0.63 -15.68 2.55
CA PHE A 45 0.94 -14.31 2.13
C PHE A 45 -0.09 -13.78 1.13
N ILE A 46 -0.14 -12.47 1.04
CA ILE A 46 -0.95 -11.72 0.07
C ILE A 46 0.00 -10.91 -0.80
N ASP A 47 -0.03 -11.12 -2.11
CA ASP A 47 0.66 -10.30 -3.10
C ASP A 47 -0.33 -9.38 -3.78
N CYS A 48 0.02 -8.11 -3.88
CA CYS A 48 -0.75 -7.13 -4.63
C CYS A 48 0.11 -6.54 -5.74
N ASP A 49 -0.33 -6.72 -6.97
CA ASP A 49 0.16 -6.02 -8.15
C ASP A 49 -0.84 -4.93 -8.52
N TRP A 50 -0.54 -3.72 -8.08
CA TRP A 50 -1.44 -2.58 -8.26
C TRP A 50 -1.60 -2.17 -9.72
N ASN A 51 -0.53 -2.27 -10.51
CA ASN A 51 -0.56 -1.86 -11.92
C ASN A 51 -1.45 -2.76 -12.77
N ASN A 52 -1.46 -4.05 -12.46
CA ASN A 52 -2.29 -5.03 -13.15
C ASN A 52 -3.63 -5.29 -12.44
N GLY A 53 -3.92 -4.58 -11.33
CA GLY A 53 -5.16 -4.75 -10.58
C GLY A 53 -5.34 -6.17 -10.02
N LYS A 54 -4.25 -6.83 -9.63
CA LYS A 54 -4.23 -8.24 -9.26
C LYS A 54 -3.85 -8.44 -7.80
N ILE A 55 -4.65 -9.23 -7.07
CA ILE A 55 -4.34 -9.69 -5.73
C ILE A 55 -4.27 -11.21 -5.76
N SER A 56 -3.19 -11.77 -5.22
CA SER A 56 -3.00 -13.21 -5.09
C SER A 56 -2.90 -13.58 -3.62
N VAL A 57 -3.72 -14.50 -3.16
CA VAL A 57 -3.71 -15.01 -1.78
C VAL A 57 -3.21 -16.44 -1.78
N VAL A 58 -2.17 -16.71 -1.01
CA VAL A 58 -1.60 -18.04 -0.84
C VAL A 58 -1.73 -18.45 0.62
N GLU A 59 -2.41 -19.55 0.88
CA GLU A 59 -2.56 -20.13 2.22
C GLU A 59 -1.74 -21.43 2.33
N ARG A 60 -0.95 -21.53 3.39
CA ARG A 60 0.00 -22.65 3.63
C ARG A 60 -0.64 -24.04 3.58
N ASN A 61 -1.89 -24.17 3.95
CA ASN A 61 -2.57 -25.46 4.15
C ASN A 61 -3.75 -25.70 3.20
N LYS A 62 -4.00 -24.81 2.23
CA LYS A 62 -5.16 -24.98 1.34
C LYS A 62 -4.81 -25.57 -0.01
N SER A 63 -4.06 -24.89 -0.79
CA SER A 63 -3.78 -25.27 -2.18
C SER A 63 -2.46 -24.67 -2.60
N GLU A 64 -1.71 -25.37 -3.44
CA GLU A 64 -0.52 -24.78 -4.09
C GLU A 64 -0.91 -23.70 -5.12
N ILE A 65 -2.21 -23.63 -5.46
CA ILE A 65 -2.73 -22.66 -6.42
C ILE A 65 -3.21 -21.42 -5.67
N PRO A 66 -2.66 -20.23 -5.96
CA PRO A 66 -3.13 -18.98 -5.38
C PRO A 66 -4.60 -18.70 -5.71
N GLU A 67 -5.36 -18.21 -4.73
CA GLU A 67 -6.63 -17.57 -5.03
C GLU A 67 -6.37 -16.19 -5.63
N ILE A 68 -6.90 -15.93 -6.82
CA ILE A 68 -6.60 -14.72 -7.58
C ILE A 68 -7.86 -13.86 -7.69
N PHE A 69 -7.72 -12.60 -7.30
CA PHE A 69 -8.71 -11.55 -7.47
C PHE A 69 -8.17 -10.54 -8.49
N GLU A 70 -8.94 -10.24 -9.50
CA GLU A 70 -8.56 -9.29 -10.56
C GLU A 70 -9.58 -8.17 -10.68
N SER A 71 -9.10 -6.96 -10.86
CA SER A 71 -9.89 -5.78 -11.14
C SER A 71 -9.45 -5.17 -12.46
N ASN A 72 -10.35 -5.11 -13.43
CA ASN A 72 -10.11 -4.48 -14.73
C ASN A 72 -10.51 -2.99 -14.73
N MET A 73 -10.53 -2.35 -13.56
CA MET A 73 -10.91 -0.95 -13.43
C MET A 73 -9.89 -0.06 -14.13
N SER A 74 -10.32 0.71 -15.11
CA SER A 74 -9.48 1.70 -15.77
C SER A 74 -9.08 2.82 -14.80
N ARG A 75 -7.98 3.52 -15.12
CA ARG A 75 -7.52 4.66 -14.31
C ARG A 75 -8.62 5.71 -14.10
N ASN A 76 -9.42 5.98 -15.12
CA ASN A 76 -10.51 6.95 -15.04
C ASN A 76 -11.62 6.47 -14.09
N GLU A 77 -11.97 5.20 -14.14
CA GLU A 77 -12.96 4.60 -13.23
C GLU A 77 -12.49 4.64 -11.77
N MET A 78 -11.19 4.46 -11.52
CA MET A 78 -10.62 4.62 -10.17
C MET A 78 -10.82 6.06 -9.64
N PHE A 79 -10.56 7.09 -10.44
CA PHE A 79 -10.79 8.48 -10.05
C PHE A 79 -12.28 8.78 -9.83
N ILE A 80 -13.16 8.24 -10.65
CA ILE A 80 -14.60 8.37 -10.48
C ILE A 80 -15.05 7.69 -9.17
N ALA A 81 -14.56 6.50 -8.90
CA ALA A 81 -14.87 5.77 -7.66
C ALA A 81 -14.37 6.52 -6.41
N GLN A 82 -13.14 7.06 -6.46
CA GLN A 82 -12.57 7.87 -5.39
C GLN A 82 -13.41 9.13 -5.13
N THR A 83 -13.82 9.83 -6.19
CA THR A 83 -14.66 11.04 -6.07
C THR A 83 -16.03 10.71 -5.51
N LYS A 84 -16.66 9.63 -5.98
CA LYS A 84 -17.94 9.15 -5.44
C LYS A 84 -17.81 8.78 -3.95
N GLY A 85 -16.75 8.09 -3.58
CA GLY A 85 -16.46 7.76 -2.18
C GLY A 85 -16.33 9.01 -1.32
N PHE A 86 -15.58 10.01 -1.77
CA PHE A 86 -15.42 11.29 -1.06
C PHE A 86 -16.75 12.03 -0.88
N ILE A 87 -17.58 12.13 -1.93
CA ILE A 87 -18.92 12.73 -1.84
C ILE A 87 -19.82 11.94 -0.88
N GLY A 88 -19.72 10.60 -0.91
CA GLY A 88 -20.45 9.71 0.00
C GLY A 88 -20.07 9.96 1.46
N ALA A 89 -18.78 10.09 1.75
CA ALA A 89 -18.27 10.41 3.08
C ALA A 89 -18.80 11.75 3.61
N ILE A 90 -18.84 12.78 2.77
CA ILE A 90 -19.40 14.08 3.16
C ILE A 90 -20.90 13.96 3.50
N ARG A 91 -21.66 13.23 2.70
CA ARG A 91 -23.11 13.09 2.87
C ARG A 91 -23.51 12.18 4.04
N CYS A 92 -22.83 11.07 4.18
CA CYS A 92 -23.18 10.01 5.14
C CYS A 92 -22.33 10.05 6.42
N LYS A 93 -21.38 10.98 6.55
CA LYS A 93 -20.38 11.03 7.64
C LYS A 93 -19.61 9.71 7.76
N ASP A 94 -19.45 9.00 6.65
CA ASP A 94 -18.65 7.77 6.61
C ASP A 94 -17.17 8.13 6.70
N THR A 95 -16.53 7.71 7.79
CA THR A 95 -15.11 7.96 8.08
C THR A 95 -14.20 6.83 7.61
N SER A 96 -14.74 5.83 6.89
CA SER A 96 -13.97 4.68 6.39
C SER A 96 -12.95 5.07 5.31
N ILE A 97 -13.10 6.25 4.72
CA ILE A 97 -12.18 6.79 3.73
C ILE A 97 -10.96 7.39 4.43
N ILE A 98 -9.81 7.30 3.77
CA ILE A 98 -8.55 7.92 4.21
C ILE A 98 -8.82 9.39 4.56
N ASN A 99 -8.69 9.73 5.83
CA ASN A 99 -8.88 11.08 6.34
C ASN A 99 -7.55 11.85 6.36
N ILE A 100 -7.62 13.13 6.71
CA ILE A 100 -6.45 14.02 6.76
C ILE A 100 -5.39 13.54 7.77
N ASP A 101 -5.81 12.93 8.89
CA ASP A 101 -4.89 12.43 9.91
C ASP A 101 -4.03 11.28 9.38
N ASN A 102 -4.62 10.37 8.60
CA ASN A 102 -3.90 9.30 7.93
C ASN A 102 -2.87 9.88 6.94
N SER A 103 -3.24 10.90 6.19
CA SER A 103 -2.34 11.58 5.25
C SER A 103 -1.19 12.27 5.98
N ILE A 104 -1.45 12.93 7.11
CA ILE A 104 -0.41 13.54 7.96
C ILE A 104 0.54 12.47 8.51
N ASN A 105 0.03 11.31 8.92
CA ASN A 105 0.87 10.22 9.43
C ASN A 105 1.79 9.66 8.33
N VAL A 106 1.30 9.54 7.09
CA VAL A 106 2.14 9.15 5.95
C VAL A 106 3.25 10.18 5.70
N LEU A 107 2.93 11.47 5.73
CA LEU A 107 3.94 12.53 5.56
C LEU A 107 5.00 12.49 6.66
N LYS A 108 4.61 12.35 7.93
CA LYS A 108 5.54 12.19 9.05
C LYS A 108 6.45 10.98 8.88
N PHE A 109 5.89 9.86 8.42
CA PHE A 109 6.67 8.67 8.13
C PHE A 109 7.73 8.96 7.05
N ILE A 110 7.35 9.59 5.94
CA ILE A 110 8.28 9.95 4.85
C ILE A 110 9.39 10.87 5.36
N GLU A 111 9.06 11.88 6.19
CA GLU A 111 10.06 12.76 6.77
C GLU A 111 11.04 12.01 7.68
N ASN A 112 10.55 11.07 8.49
CA ASN A 112 11.39 10.26 9.36
C ASN A 112 12.34 9.36 8.55
N VAL A 113 11.83 8.72 7.50
CA VAL A 113 12.67 7.92 6.57
C VAL A 113 13.79 8.77 5.98
N LYS A 114 13.48 9.99 5.52
CA LYS A 114 14.48 10.92 4.97
C LYS A 114 15.54 11.34 5.98
N LYS A 115 15.18 11.43 7.26
CA LYS A 115 16.10 11.76 8.34
C LYS A 115 16.88 10.55 8.86
N GLY A 116 16.61 9.35 8.39
CA GLY A 116 17.18 8.12 8.92
C GLY A 116 16.72 7.78 10.34
N MET A 117 15.55 8.27 10.76
CA MET A 117 14.98 8.11 12.10
C MET A 117 13.74 7.22 12.08
N VAL A 118 13.85 5.99 11.58
CA VAL A 118 12.72 5.04 11.52
C VAL A 118 13.04 3.77 12.29
#